data_563dbedbd7346ccc55b596f981026051
#
_entry.id   563dbedbd7346ccc55b596f981026051
#
_cell.length_a   1.000
_cell.length_b   1.000
_cell.length_c   1.000
_cell.angle_alpha   90.00
_cell.angle_beta   90.00
_cell.angle_gamma   90.00
#
_symmetry.space_group_name_H-M   'P 1'
#
loop_
_entity.id
_entity.type
_entity.pdbx_description
1 polymer ?
#
loop_
_entity_poly.entity_id
_entity_poly.type
_entity_poly.pdbx_seq_one_letter_code
_entity_poly.pdbx_strand_id
1 'polypeptide(L)'
;MLLSISGLLLMPRTAEAQTADTLQRSYQALPDRSNTHSVATATDSPSEPAAHAAVVEGAPPYATPQPDSIAAAPVAAADPAPADPAPADPAAADTTTRRRGFIRRIIDYYSRSNEDLTFRKKIDWSIVPGPNYSSDYGLGIGFMLAGFYRPDRTDSVTSPSNVSIYGNLTTRRYATLYFTGDNYFRHDRRILRYSGSVVYFPGEFYGVGHRAGAEGYKQELTTTDLILELSYCAALARNFYAGVCGTFNYSGTRYAPSGMTERLERIAADVAAGGAVPDGRMGELYTLWLEGRYDPARQDPFSNYIAATGERARPLNTGAGLFLQYDSRDLTYNASKGLFLKVQGMWYPRLLGNTGREFGRVTLTFDWYRRLWKGAVLACDLYVDAMLGNPSWHLYAKLGGEMRMRGYYEGRYRDKRLGTAQVELRQRIYRRHGLVGWIGAGQVWGTGPFRWGNTLSNFGCGYRFEFKKGMNIRLDYGWGDFGNRNLPWDRKRSSAFLFTASEAF
;
A
#
# COMPACT_ATOMS: atom_id res chain seq x y z
N MET A 1 -23.32 30.49 -27.66
CA MET A 1 -24.41 29.69 -28.24
C MET A 1 -24.82 28.68 -27.19
N LEU A 2 -25.83 29.05 -26.43
CA LEU A 2 -26.45 28.28 -25.33
C LEU A 2 -27.55 27.42 -25.92
N LEU A 3 -27.59 26.12 -25.58
CA LEU A 3 -28.83 25.29 -25.70
C LEU A 3 -28.66 24.15 -24.69
N SER A 4 -29.32 24.29 -23.58
CA SER A 4 -30.41 23.55 -22.92
C SER A 4 -30.36 22.01 -22.99
N ILE A 5 -30.10 21.42 -21.83
CA ILE A 5 -30.60 20.06 -21.51
C ILE A 5 -31.45 20.17 -20.25
N SER A 6 -32.76 20.26 -20.48
CA SER A 6 -33.80 19.97 -19.47
C SER A 6 -34.53 18.73 -19.92
N GLY A 7 -34.75 17.80 -19.01
CA GLY A 7 -35.73 16.71 -19.19
C GLY A 7 -35.13 15.32 -18.98
N LEU A 8 -35.20 14.84 -17.74
CA LEU A 8 -35.72 13.50 -17.38
C LEU A 8 -35.83 13.37 -15.85
N LEU A 9 -36.95 13.73 -15.35
CA LEU A 9 -37.45 13.40 -14.01
C LEU A 9 -38.71 12.54 -14.20
N LEU A 10 -38.84 11.52 -13.37
CA LEU A 10 -40.02 10.63 -13.16
C LEU A 10 -39.89 9.22 -13.72
N MET A 11 -39.41 8.31 -12.86
CA MET A 11 -39.96 6.95 -12.76
C MET A 11 -39.82 6.43 -11.31
N PRO A 12 -40.70 5.52 -10.84
CA PRO A 12 -41.04 5.37 -9.42
C PRO A 12 -40.14 4.47 -8.61
N ARG A 13 -39.97 4.87 -7.35
CA ARG A 13 -39.22 4.16 -6.28
C ARG A 13 -40.08 3.03 -5.69
N THR A 14 -40.05 1.80 -6.18
CA THR A 14 -40.60 0.66 -5.43
C THR A 14 -39.97 -0.71 -5.69
N ALA A 15 -38.96 -0.86 -6.55
CA ALA A 15 -38.42 -2.18 -6.88
C ALA A 15 -37.03 -2.49 -6.24
N GLU A 16 -36.30 -1.50 -5.72
CA GLU A 16 -34.95 -1.72 -5.25
C GLU A 16 -34.81 -2.20 -3.79
N ALA A 17 -35.84 -1.98 -2.96
CA ALA A 17 -35.77 -2.37 -1.54
C ALA A 17 -36.02 -3.87 -1.29
N GLN A 18 -36.74 -4.54 -2.20
CA GLN A 18 -37.06 -5.97 -2.04
C GLN A 18 -35.93 -6.91 -2.52
N THR A 19 -35.10 -6.47 -3.44
CA THR A 19 -33.99 -7.30 -3.99
C THR A 19 -32.81 -7.39 -3.05
N ALA A 20 -32.53 -6.35 -2.28
CA ALA A 20 -31.41 -6.34 -1.32
C ALA A 20 -31.65 -7.26 -0.11
N ASP A 21 -32.90 -7.32 0.37
CA ASP A 21 -33.28 -8.15 1.52
C ASP A 21 -33.32 -9.65 1.17
N THR A 22 -33.67 -9.99 -0.05
CA THR A 22 -33.72 -11.37 -0.55
C THR A 22 -32.30 -11.95 -0.76
N LEU A 23 -31.35 -11.13 -1.23
CA LEU A 23 -29.96 -11.55 -1.42
C LEU A 23 -29.21 -11.70 -0.09
N GLN A 24 -29.53 -10.87 0.89
CA GLN A 24 -28.91 -10.99 2.23
C GLN A 24 -29.40 -12.24 2.97
N ARG A 25 -30.64 -12.66 2.75
CA ARG A 25 -31.20 -13.92 3.29
C ARG A 25 -30.64 -15.16 2.59
N SER A 26 -30.32 -15.10 1.31
CA SER A 26 -29.70 -16.22 0.58
C SER A 26 -28.26 -16.50 1.03
N TYR A 27 -27.54 -15.48 1.50
CA TYR A 27 -26.19 -15.63 2.03
C TYR A 27 -26.14 -16.13 3.48
N GLN A 28 -27.25 -15.98 4.23
CA GLN A 28 -27.36 -16.46 5.63
C GLN A 28 -27.98 -17.85 5.77
N ALA A 29 -28.45 -18.47 4.71
CA ALA A 29 -29.22 -19.72 4.75
C ALA A 29 -28.42 -20.99 4.45
N LEU A 30 -27.07 -20.97 4.56
CA LEU A 30 -26.29 -22.21 4.53
C LEU A 30 -26.03 -22.70 5.96
N PRO A 31 -26.43 -23.93 6.33
CA PRO A 31 -26.33 -24.42 7.69
C PRO A 31 -24.88 -24.67 8.08
N ASP A 32 -24.49 -24.11 9.21
CA ASP A 32 -23.23 -24.35 9.91
C ASP A 32 -23.25 -25.79 10.47
N ARG A 33 -22.63 -26.72 9.78
CA ARG A 33 -22.40 -28.10 10.27
C ARG A 33 -21.03 -28.17 10.94
N SER A 34 -20.95 -27.63 12.14
CA SER A 34 -19.96 -28.09 13.12
C SER A 34 -20.37 -27.63 14.53
N ASN A 35 -20.99 -28.47 15.29
CA ASN A 35 -20.68 -28.78 16.68
C ASN A 35 -21.80 -29.52 17.36
N THR A 36 -21.57 -30.78 17.59
CA THR A 36 -22.12 -31.47 18.74
C THR A 36 -20.98 -31.74 19.72
N HIS A 37 -20.99 -31.01 20.84
CA HIS A 37 -20.90 -31.60 22.16
C HIS A 37 -21.12 -30.53 23.23
N SER A 38 -22.17 -30.79 23.98
CA SER A 38 -22.62 -30.05 25.17
C SER A 38 -21.64 -30.19 26.33
N VAL A 39 -21.57 -29.16 27.18
CA VAL A 39 -21.87 -29.28 28.62
C VAL A 39 -22.17 -27.86 29.17
N ALA A 40 -23.25 -27.78 29.95
CA ALA A 40 -23.77 -26.62 30.63
C ALA A 40 -22.96 -26.24 31.89
N THR A 41 -22.98 -24.96 32.26
CA THR A 41 -23.52 -24.40 33.52
C THR A 41 -23.18 -22.91 33.63
N ALA A 42 -24.21 -22.13 33.70
CA ALA A 42 -24.69 -21.18 34.71
C ALA A 42 -23.75 -20.09 35.23
N THR A 43 -24.28 -18.88 35.09
CA THR A 43 -24.56 -17.78 35.99
C THR A 43 -23.67 -16.53 35.93
N ASP A 44 -24.43 -15.42 35.85
CA ASP A 44 -24.24 -14.06 36.36
C ASP A 44 -23.57 -13.01 35.47
N SER A 45 -24.46 -12.12 34.99
CA SER A 45 -24.20 -10.70 34.75
C SER A 45 -24.20 -9.94 36.08
N PRO A 46 -23.64 -8.75 36.24
CA PRO A 46 -24.00 -7.55 35.47
C PRO A 46 -22.92 -6.47 35.25
N SER A 47 -23.34 -5.43 34.52
CA SER A 47 -22.92 -4.02 34.54
C SER A 47 -21.88 -3.55 33.51
N GLU A 48 -22.41 -2.80 32.56
CA GLU A 48 -21.74 -1.70 31.83
C GLU A 48 -21.16 -0.64 32.76
N PRO A 49 -20.12 0.10 32.33
CA PRO A 49 -20.46 1.42 31.83
C PRO A 49 -19.74 1.86 30.56
N ALA A 50 -20.39 2.81 29.91
CA ALA A 50 -20.03 3.54 28.72
C ALA A 50 -18.58 4.04 28.67
N ALA A 51 -17.95 3.87 27.50
CA ALA A 51 -16.75 4.61 27.15
C ALA A 51 -16.83 5.12 25.71
N HIS A 52 -16.45 6.35 25.56
CA HIS A 52 -16.48 7.21 24.38
C HIS A 52 -15.83 6.61 23.13
N ALA A 53 -16.50 6.79 22.00
CA ALA A 53 -15.98 6.53 20.67
C ALA A 53 -14.94 7.58 20.29
N ALA A 54 -13.73 7.14 19.97
CA ALA A 54 -12.77 7.92 19.19
C ALA A 54 -12.76 7.40 17.75
N VAL A 55 -12.94 8.29 16.80
CA VAL A 55 -13.00 8.05 15.36
C VAL A 55 -11.61 8.21 14.77
N VAL A 56 -11.22 7.38 13.83
CA VAL A 56 -9.87 7.34 13.25
C VAL A 56 -9.80 6.83 11.81
N GLU A 57 -8.81 7.20 11.10
CA GLU A 57 -8.72 7.35 9.67
C GLU A 57 -7.53 6.82 8.86
N GLY A 58 -7.60 6.79 7.56
CA GLY A 58 -7.23 6.03 6.43
C GLY A 58 -6.10 6.40 5.47
N ALA A 59 -5.50 5.48 4.79
CA ALA A 59 -4.52 5.63 3.71
C ALA A 59 -4.99 4.96 2.40
N PRO A 60 -4.44 5.37 1.23
CA PRO A 60 -4.96 4.97 -0.07
C PRO A 60 -4.69 3.49 -0.45
N PRO A 61 -5.47 2.93 -1.39
CA PRO A 61 -5.54 1.50 -1.67
C PRO A 61 -4.46 0.94 -2.59
N TYR A 62 -3.41 1.64 -2.87
CA TYR A 62 -2.25 1.10 -3.60
C TYR A 62 -0.98 1.56 -2.90
N ALA A 63 -0.27 0.64 -2.26
CA ALA A 63 1.10 0.84 -1.83
C ALA A 63 2.03 0.75 -3.06
N THR A 64 1.91 1.68 -3.99
CA THR A 64 3.09 2.05 -4.74
C THR A 64 4.05 2.65 -3.72
N PRO A 65 5.36 2.37 -3.80
CA PRO A 65 6.32 3.01 -2.92
C PRO A 65 6.17 4.51 -3.12
N GLN A 66 5.46 5.18 -2.22
CA GLN A 66 5.50 6.62 -2.14
C GLN A 66 6.95 6.99 -1.84
N PRO A 67 7.62 7.74 -2.68
CA PRO A 67 8.77 8.45 -2.23
C PRO A 67 8.23 9.54 -1.28
N ASP A 68 8.22 9.21 0.02
CA ASP A 68 7.93 10.19 1.05
C ASP A 68 8.85 11.39 0.85
N SER A 69 8.30 12.57 1.02
CA SER A 69 8.95 13.85 0.85
C SER A 69 10.38 13.87 1.40
N ILE A 70 11.33 14.29 0.58
CA ILE A 70 12.71 14.53 0.99
C ILE A 70 12.73 15.82 1.83
N ALA A 71 12.40 15.74 3.10
CA ALA A 71 12.65 16.82 4.03
C ALA A 71 14.16 16.88 4.36
N ALA A 72 14.80 17.99 4.04
CA ALA A 72 16.18 18.23 4.45
C ALA A 72 16.24 18.26 5.98
N ALA A 73 17.15 17.48 6.55
CA ALA A 73 17.46 17.58 7.96
C ALA A 73 18.01 18.97 8.30
N PRO A 74 17.66 19.56 9.47
CA PRO A 74 18.31 20.78 9.92
C PRO A 74 19.80 20.53 10.08
N VAL A 75 20.61 21.39 9.46
CA VAL A 75 22.08 21.39 9.57
C VAL A 75 22.42 21.66 11.04
N ALA A 76 22.98 20.69 11.72
CA ALA A 76 23.65 20.90 13.00
C ALA A 76 24.87 21.80 12.76
N ALA A 77 25.02 22.82 13.62
CA ALA A 77 26.12 23.78 13.59
C ALA A 77 27.47 23.06 13.48
N ALA A 78 28.27 23.50 12.52
CA ALA A 78 29.63 23.00 12.30
C ALA A 78 30.58 23.50 13.40
N ASP A 79 31.39 22.61 13.95
CA ASP A 79 32.58 22.96 14.72
C ASP A 79 33.60 23.67 13.83
N PRO A 80 34.40 24.61 14.36
CA PRO A 80 35.36 25.39 13.56
C PRO A 80 36.48 24.51 13.01
N ALA A 81 36.78 24.75 11.73
CA ALA A 81 37.82 24.05 11.00
C ALA A 81 39.24 24.36 11.55
N PRO A 82 40.16 23.40 11.52
CA PRO A 82 41.58 23.68 11.73
C PRO A 82 42.20 24.37 10.51
N ALA A 83 43.17 25.26 10.80
CA ALA A 83 43.82 26.18 9.87
C ALA A 83 44.48 25.50 8.66
N ASP A 84 44.44 26.23 7.51
CA ASP A 84 45.08 25.88 6.25
C ASP A 84 46.60 25.71 6.34
N PRO A 85 47.18 24.70 5.68
CA PRO A 85 48.58 24.72 5.32
C PRO A 85 48.83 25.50 4.02
N ALA A 86 49.94 26.22 3.98
CA ALA A 86 50.39 27.11 2.94
C ALA A 86 50.43 26.54 1.51
N PRO A 87 50.44 27.40 0.46
CA PRO A 87 50.28 26.97 -0.94
C PRO A 87 51.56 26.29 -1.45
N ALA A 88 51.44 25.11 -2.00
CA ALA A 88 52.49 24.39 -2.74
C ALA A 88 52.45 24.76 -4.22
N ASP A 89 53.61 24.89 -4.82
CA ASP A 89 53.98 25.31 -6.18
C ASP A 89 53.15 24.60 -7.32
N PRO A 90 52.86 25.33 -8.42
CA PRO A 90 52.23 24.76 -9.59
C PRO A 90 53.25 24.29 -10.62
N ALA A 91 53.80 23.09 -10.50
CA ALA A 91 54.54 22.46 -11.57
C ALA A 91 54.55 20.93 -11.49
N ALA A 92 53.52 20.31 -12.05
CA ALA A 92 53.58 18.99 -12.71
C ALA A 92 52.18 18.71 -13.33
N ALA A 93 51.98 19.21 -14.55
CA ALA A 93 50.85 18.78 -15.40
C ALA A 93 51.16 17.35 -15.86
N ASP A 94 50.67 16.35 -15.16
CA ASP A 94 50.65 14.97 -15.64
C ASP A 94 49.41 14.74 -16.49
N THR A 95 49.60 14.84 -17.81
CA THR A 95 48.61 14.62 -18.87
C THR A 95 48.41 13.13 -19.15
N THR A 96 47.93 12.40 -18.18
CA THR A 96 47.31 11.10 -18.43
C THR A 96 45.82 11.18 -18.16
N THR A 97 45.03 11.54 -19.20
CA THR A 97 43.60 11.37 -19.24
C THR A 97 43.23 9.90 -19.25
N ARG A 98 43.45 9.22 -18.12
CA ARG A 98 42.91 7.89 -17.86
C ARG A 98 41.41 8.02 -17.87
N ARG A 99 40.74 7.50 -18.92
CA ARG A 99 39.27 7.45 -19.02
C ARG A 99 38.74 6.87 -17.69
N ARG A 100 38.19 7.73 -16.85
CA ARG A 100 37.56 7.30 -15.58
C ARG A 100 36.47 6.30 -15.96
N GLY A 101 36.55 5.07 -15.45
CA GLY A 101 35.60 4.01 -15.75
C GLY A 101 34.16 4.46 -15.43
N PHE A 102 33.19 3.97 -16.16
CA PHE A 102 31.76 4.27 -16.02
C PHE A 102 31.28 4.17 -14.56
N ILE A 103 31.68 3.13 -13.85
CA ILE A 103 31.35 2.93 -12.41
C ILE A 103 31.88 4.07 -11.55
N ARG A 104 33.10 4.56 -11.78
CA ARG A 104 33.68 5.65 -11.00
C ARG A 104 32.96 6.97 -11.26
N ARG A 105 32.48 7.21 -12.49
CA ARG A 105 31.63 8.39 -12.80
C ARG A 105 30.29 8.33 -12.06
N ILE A 106 29.68 7.15 -11.94
CA ILE A 106 28.46 6.93 -11.17
C ILE A 106 28.72 7.22 -9.68
N ILE A 107 29.79 6.66 -9.12
CA ILE A 107 30.16 6.90 -7.71
C ILE A 107 30.45 8.37 -7.45
N ASP A 108 31.19 9.04 -8.35
CA ASP A 108 31.51 10.49 -8.26
C ASP A 108 30.21 11.34 -8.38
N TYR A 109 29.27 10.95 -9.22
CA TYR A 109 27.96 11.61 -9.35
C TYR A 109 27.17 11.52 -8.04
N TYR A 110 27.06 10.33 -7.46
CA TYR A 110 26.34 10.13 -6.20
C TYR A 110 27.08 10.71 -4.97
N SER A 111 28.40 10.79 -4.98
CA SER A 111 29.14 11.44 -3.88
C SER A 111 28.91 12.95 -3.84
N ARG A 112 28.78 13.59 -5.01
CA ARG A 112 28.49 15.05 -5.12
C ARG A 112 27.02 15.38 -4.87
N SER A 113 26.11 14.40 -4.97
CA SER A 113 24.67 14.60 -4.75
C SER A 113 24.29 14.90 -3.29
N ASN A 114 25.26 14.97 -2.37
CA ASN A 114 25.03 15.36 -0.98
C ASN A 114 25.18 16.88 -0.72
N GLU A 115 25.60 17.65 -1.72
CA GLU A 115 25.69 19.12 -1.61
C GLU A 115 24.30 19.74 -1.85
N ASP A 116 23.89 20.69 -1.00
CA ASP A 116 22.66 21.45 -1.22
C ASP A 116 22.92 22.55 -2.27
N LEU A 117 22.50 22.29 -3.50
CA LEU A 117 22.63 23.23 -4.60
C LEU A 117 21.36 24.10 -4.83
N THR A 118 20.35 23.99 -3.97
CA THR A 118 19.06 24.69 -4.13
C THR A 118 19.17 26.21 -4.02
N PHE A 119 20.24 26.72 -3.37
CA PHE A 119 20.55 28.16 -3.34
C PHE A 119 21.15 28.69 -4.64
N ARG A 120 21.81 27.82 -5.41
CA ARG A 120 22.51 28.21 -6.67
C ARG A 120 21.71 27.89 -7.92
N LYS A 121 20.98 26.80 -7.94
CA LYS A 121 20.17 26.34 -9.08
C LYS A 121 18.68 26.65 -8.88
N LYS A 122 17.94 26.81 -9.98
CA LYS A 122 16.48 26.93 -9.90
C LYS A 122 15.85 25.65 -9.35
N ILE A 123 16.27 24.53 -9.89
CA ILE A 123 15.90 23.17 -9.43
C ILE A 123 17.16 22.34 -9.51
N ASP A 124 17.49 21.64 -8.44
CA ASP A 124 18.58 20.69 -8.41
C ASP A 124 18.05 19.30 -8.71
N TRP A 125 18.23 18.86 -9.94
CA TRP A 125 17.73 17.58 -10.42
C TRP A 125 18.71 16.45 -10.14
N SER A 126 18.18 15.32 -9.65
CA SER A 126 18.90 14.06 -9.50
C SER A 126 18.11 12.94 -10.16
N ILE A 127 18.79 12.09 -10.92
CA ILE A 127 18.20 10.91 -11.53
C ILE A 127 18.78 9.66 -10.87
N VAL A 128 17.91 8.74 -10.46
CA VAL A 128 18.27 7.46 -9.85
C VAL A 128 17.63 6.35 -10.67
N PRO A 129 18.39 5.69 -11.57
CA PRO A 129 17.93 4.46 -12.19
C PRO A 129 18.03 3.33 -11.17
N GLY A 130 17.08 2.40 -11.20
CA GLY A 130 17.11 1.26 -10.29
C GLY A 130 16.40 0.04 -10.86
N PRO A 131 17.09 -1.12 -10.91
CA PRO A 131 16.37 -2.38 -11.02
C PRO A 131 15.55 -2.59 -9.76
N ASN A 132 14.42 -3.25 -9.90
CA ASN A 132 13.60 -3.69 -8.79
C ASN A 132 13.04 -5.09 -9.07
N TYR A 133 12.62 -5.76 -8.02
CA TYR A 133 12.00 -7.07 -8.13
C TYR A 133 10.97 -7.24 -7.02
N SER A 134 9.83 -7.77 -7.40
CA SER A 134 8.82 -8.26 -6.47
C SER A 134 8.29 -9.59 -6.97
N SER A 135 7.98 -10.49 -6.06
CA SER A 135 7.32 -11.75 -6.42
C SER A 135 5.97 -11.51 -7.12
N ASP A 136 5.32 -10.38 -6.86
CA ASP A 136 4.03 -10.04 -7.44
C ASP A 136 4.18 -9.47 -8.86
N TYR A 137 5.21 -8.63 -9.10
CA TYR A 137 5.37 -7.87 -10.36
C TYR A 137 6.51 -8.37 -11.25
N GLY A 138 7.38 -9.26 -10.74
CA GLY A 138 8.56 -9.74 -11.44
C GLY A 138 9.73 -8.77 -11.41
N LEU A 139 10.70 -8.98 -12.30
CA LEU A 139 11.85 -8.09 -12.48
C LEU A 139 11.41 -6.81 -13.20
N GLY A 140 11.81 -5.66 -12.67
CA GLY A 140 11.50 -4.36 -13.21
C GLY A 140 12.73 -3.50 -13.46
N ILE A 141 12.58 -2.54 -14.36
CA ILE A 141 13.47 -1.41 -14.52
C ILE A 141 12.69 -0.15 -14.22
N GLY A 142 13.17 0.60 -13.24
CA GLY A 142 12.60 1.86 -12.84
C GLY A 142 13.59 3.01 -12.93
N PHE A 143 13.06 4.22 -12.87
CA PHE A 143 13.83 5.43 -12.67
C PHE A 143 13.10 6.36 -11.71
N MET A 144 13.84 7.14 -10.95
CA MET A 144 13.34 8.25 -10.16
C MET A 144 14.08 9.52 -10.58
N LEU A 145 13.33 10.53 -10.97
CA LEU A 145 13.83 11.88 -11.19
C LEU A 145 13.35 12.73 -10.03
N ALA A 146 14.25 13.21 -9.19
CA ALA A 146 13.96 14.07 -8.05
C ALA A 146 14.54 15.47 -8.25
N GLY A 147 13.73 16.47 -8.05
CA GLY A 147 14.12 17.88 -8.12
C GLY A 147 13.87 18.59 -6.79
N PHE A 148 14.88 19.29 -6.31
CA PHE A 148 14.79 20.14 -5.12
C PHE A 148 14.87 21.59 -5.51
N TYR A 149 14.07 22.44 -4.86
CA TYR A 149 14.05 23.87 -5.13
C TYR A 149 13.60 24.67 -3.92
N ARG A 150 13.98 25.95 -3.90
CA ARG A 150 13.50 26.91 -2.91
C ARG A 150 12.67 27.98 -3.65
N PRO A 151 11.40 28.15 -3.29
CA PRO A 151 10.58 29.25 -3.84
C PRO A 151 11.22 30.63 -3.56
N ASP A 152 11.75 30.82 -2.36
CA ASP A 152 12.58 31.97 -1.97
C ASP A 152 14.00 31.48 -1.64
N ARG A 153 14.98 31.90 -2.44
CA ARG A 153 16.37 31.51 -2.28
C ARG A 153 17.08 32.27 -1.18
N THR A 154 16.49 33.33 -0.67
CA THR A 154 17.03 34.07 0.48
C THR A 154 16.61 33.47 1.81
N ASP A 155 15.57 32.65 1.81
CA ASP A 155 15.07 31.94 2.99
C ASP A 155 15.88 30.65 3.25
N SER A 156 16.78 30.72 4.22
CA SER A 156 17.58 29.59 4.67
C SER A 156 16.88 28.73 5.74
N VAL A 157 15.74 29.15 6.27
CA VAL A 157 15.02 28.49 7.36
C VAL A 157 13.99 27.49 6.83
N THR A 158 13.28 27.84 5.77
CA THR A 158 12.29 26.95 5.14
C THR A 158 13.00 25.79 4.44
N SER A 159 12.50 24.57 4.66
CA SER A 159 12.98 23.37 3.98
C SER A 159 12.87 23.49 2.46
N PRO A 160 13.81 22.92 1.69
CA PRO A 160 13.67 22.86 0.24
C PRO A 160 12.39 22.09 -0.15
N SER A 161 11.62 22.69 -1.04
CA SER A 161 10.51 22.02 -1.70
C SER A 161 11.04 20.96 -2.68
N ASN A 162 10.24 19.95 -2.94
CA ASN A 162 10.63 18.87 -3.84
C ASN A 162 9.55 18.54 -4.86
N VAL A 163 9.98 17.96 -5.95
CA VAL A 163 9.13 17.31 -6.94
C VAL A 163 9.85 16.05 -7.41
N SER A 164 9.14 14.94 -7.49
CA SER A 164 9.70 13.68 -7.94
C SER A 164 8.79 13.03 -8.97
N ILE A 165 9.40 12.38 -9.95
CA ILE A 165 8.72 11.56 -10.95
C ILE A 165 9.37 10.18 -10.88
N TYR A 166 8.55 9.16 -10.76
CA TYR A 166 8.96 7.77 -10.73
C TYR A 166 8.28 7.01 -11.86
N GLY A 167 9.05 6.24 -12.62
CA GLY A 167 8.56 5.33 -13.64
C GLY A 167 9.10 3.92 -13.44
N ASN A 168 8.26 2.92 -13.66
CA ASN A 168 8.64 1.50 -13.56
C ASN A 168 7.93 0.66 -14.60
N LEU A 169 8.65 -0.30 -15.16
CA LEU A 169 8.14 -1.30 -16.09
C LEU A 169 8.72 -2.66 -15.71
N THR A 170 7.87 -3.70 -15.66
CA THR A 170 8.28 -5.03 -15.21
C THR A 170 8.01 -6.12 -16.24
N THR A 171 8.67 -7.27 -16.05
CA THR A 171 8.51 -8.47 -16.88
C THR A 171 7.10 -9.06 -16.85
N ARG A 172 6.33 -8.82 -15.77
CA ARG A 172 4.92 -9.22 -15.67
C ARG A 172 3.95 -8.17 -16.22
N ARG A 173 4.44 -7.24 -17.08
CA ARG A 173 3.67 -6.17 -17.72
C ARG A 173 3.08 -5.15 -16.72
N TYR A 174 3.55 -5.13 -15.47
CA TYR A 174 3.22 -4.02 -14.58
C TYR A 174 3.94 -2.77 -15.07
N ALA A 175 3.22 -1.67 -15.16
CA ALA A 175 3.77 -0.37 -15.51
C ALA A 175 3.18 0.71 -14.60
N THR A 176 4.02 1.59 -14.11
CA THR A 176 3.58 2.75 -13.33
C THR A 176 4.34 4.00 -13.71
N LEU A 177 3.61 5.10 -13.75
CA LEU A 177 4.17 6.45 -13.73
C LEU A 177 3.55 7.17 -12.52
N TYR A 178 4.40 7.65 -11.64
CA TYR A 178 4.00 8.34 -10.43
C TYR A 178 4.74 9.66 -10.32
N PHE A 179 4.05 10.71 -9.91
CA PHE A 179 4.66 11.98 -9.54
C PHE A 179 4.19 12.41 -8.16
N THR A 180 5.05 13.11 -7.44
CA THR A 180 4.74 13.67 -6.13
C THR A 180 5.54 14.93 -5.89
N GLY A 181 5.06 15.78 -5.00
CA GLY A 181 5.80 16.96 -4.56
C GLY A 181 5.27 17.52 -3.26
N ASP A 182 6.21 18.07 -2.50
CA ASP A 182 5.96 18.83 -1.28
C ASP A 182 6.45 20.25 -1.44
N ASN A 183 5.58 21.22 -1.21
CA ASN A 183 5.94 22.61 -1.18
C ASN A 183 5.84 23.14 0.26
N TYR A 184 6.98 23.64 0.76
CA TYR A 184 7.10 24.18 2.10
C TYR A 184 7.03 25.71 2.06
N PHE A 185 6.24 26.29 2.98
CA PHE A 185 6.05 27.74 3.09
C PHE A 185 6.13 28.18 4.55
N ARG A 186 6.55 29.42 4.77
CA ARG A 186 6.55 30.08 6.08
C ARG A 186 7.26 29.27 7.17
N HIS A 187 8.52 28.91 6.92
CA HIS A 187 9.33 28.12 7.85
C HIS A 187 8.68 26.79 8.22
N ASP A 188 8.25 26.02 7.20
CA ASP A 188 7.60 24.71 7.29
C ASP A 188 6.26 24.70 8.04
N ARG A 189 5.68 25.89 8.32
CA ARG A 189 4.39 25.97 8.99
C ARG A 189 3.20 25.67 8.08
N ARG A 190 3.40 25.65 6.76
CA ARG A 190 2.38 25.32 5.76
C ARG A 190 3.00 24.40 4.71
N ILE A 191 2.33 23.31 4.41
CA ILE A 191 2.81 22.31 3.46
C ILE A 191 1.68 22.01 2.48
N LEU A 192 1.98 22.14 1.18
CA LEU A 192 1.14 21.66 0.10
C LEU A 192 1.77 20.39 -0.45
N ARG A 193 1.04 19.26 -0.39
CA ARG A 193 1.44 17.99 -0.98
C ARG A 193 0.52 17.65 -2.12
N TYR A 194 1.09 17.15 -3.18
CA TYR A 194 0.35 16.63 -4.32
C TYR A 194 1.00 15.36 -4.83
N SER A 195 0.17 14.44 -5.29
CA SER A 195 0.63 13.23 -5.95
C SER A 195 -0.32 12.81 -7.05
N GLY A 196 0.20 12.06 -8.01
CA GLY A 196 -0.61 11.43 -9.03
C GLY A 196 0.07 10.22 -9.59
N SER A 197 -0.72 9.22 -9.95
CA SER A 197 -0.22 7.99 -10.55
C SER A 197 -1.12 7.49 -11.67
N VAL A 198 -0.47 6.90 -12.67
CA VAL A 198 -1.09 6.04 -13.66
C VAL A 198 -0.45 4.67 -13.50
N VAL A 199 -1.27 3.67 -13.19
CA VAL A 199 -0.82 2.30 -12.91
C VAL A 199 -1.53 1.34 -13.84
N TYR A 200 -0.77 0.60 -14.63
CA TYR A 200 -1.25 -0.55 -15.37
C TYR A 200 -0.84 -1.82 -14.61
N PHE A 201 -1.82 -2.51 -14.08
CA PHE A 201 -1.60 -3.63 -13.18
C PHE A 201 -2.33 -4.90 -13.65
N PRO A 202 -1.62 -5.87 -14.23
CA PRO A 202 -2.12 -7.24 -14.37
C PRO A 202 -2.03 -7.93 -13.01
N GLY A 203 -3.15 -8.19 -12.40
CA GLY A 203 -3.24 -8.72 -11.05
C GLY A 203 -4.30 -9.79 -10.91
N GLU A 204 -4.53 -10.24 -9.70
CA GLU A 204 -5.42 -11.33 -9.38
C GLU A 204 -6.51 -10.88 -8.40
N PHE A 205 -7.72 -11.32 -8.60
CA PHE A 205 -8.85 -11.09 -7.71
C PHE A 205 -9.34 -12.41 -7.14
N TYR A 206 -9.29 -12.53 -5.82
CA TYR A 206 -9.68 -13.72 -5.07
C TYR A 206 -11.09 -13.62 -4.48
N GLY A 207 -11.80 -12.51 -4.72
CA GLY A 207 -13.04 -12.18 -4.05
C GLY A 207 -12.85 -11.20 -2.89
N VAL A 208 -13.87 -11.04 -2.06
CA VAL A 208 -13.91 -10.12 -0.93
C VAL A 208 -14.07 -10.91 0.37
N GLY A 209 -13.35 -10.48 1.41
CA GLY A 209 -13.34 -11.11 2.73
C GLY A 209 -12.22 -12.12 2.93
N HIS A 210 -12.02 -12.49 4.20
CA HIS A 210 -10.97 -13.44 4.60
C HIS A 210 -11.18 -14.82 3.95
N ARG A 211 -12.42 -15.32 3.93
CA ARG A 211 -12.74 -16.66 3.39
C ARG A 211 -12.35 -16.77 1.91
N ALA A 212 -12.71 -15.80 1.09
CA ALA A 212 -12.39 -15.81 -0.34
C ALA A 212 -10.87 -15.84 -0.61
N GLY A 213 -10.10 -15.06 0.15
CA GLY A 213 -8.64 -15.10 0.10
C GLY A 213 -8.05 -16.43 0.56
N ALA A 214 -8.64 -17.06 1.60
CA ALA A 214 -8.22 -18.36 2.11
C ALA A 214 -8.52 -19.51 1.14
N GLU A 215 -9.66 -19.49 0.49
CA GLU A 215 -10.04 -20.48 -0.54
C GLU A 215 -9.11 -20.42 -1.77
N GLY A 216 -8.50 -19.26 -2.05
CA GLY A 216 -7.47 -19.13 -3.08
C GLY A 216 -7.98 -19.24 -4.53
N TYR A 217 -9.30 -19.26 -4.76
CA TYR A 217 -9.85 -19.21 -6.11
C TYR A 217 -9.70 -17.79 -6.67
N LYS A 218 -9.02 -17.66 -7.80
CA LYS A 218 -8.64 -16.38 -8.36
C LYS A 218 -9.07 -16.22 -9.80
N GLN A 219 -9.31 -14.98 -10.19
CA GLN A 219 -9.53 -14.54 -11.56
C GLN A 219 -8.51 -13.46 -11.90
N GLU A 220 -7.90 -13.54 -13.08
CA GLU A 220 -6.97 -12.54 -13.55
C GLU A 220 -7.72 -11.27 -13.96
N LEU A 221 -7.22 -10.15 -13.49
CA LEU A 221 -7.69 -8.81 -13.83
C LEU A 221 -6.54 -8.00 -14.42
N THR A 222 -6.89 -7.10 -15.31
CA THR A 222 -5.99 -6.01 -15.68
C THR A 222 -6.64 -4.70 -15.33
N THR A 223 -6.07 -3.95 -14.39
CA THR A 223 -6.53 -2.62 -14.02
C THR A 223 -5.66 -1.54 -14.63
N THR A 224 -6.27 -0.43 -15.00
CA THR A 224 -5.59 0.81 -15.33
C THR A 224 -6.15 1.87 -14.40
N ASP A 225 -5.35 2.26 -13.41
CA ASP A 225 -5.78 3.14 -12.35
C ASP A 225 -5.15 4.53 -12.55
N LEU A 226 -5.98 5.57 -12.43
CA LEU A 226 -5.54 6.96 -12.32
C LEU A 226 -5.93 7.47 -10.95
N ILE A 227 -4.92 7.83 -10.16
CA ILE A 227 -5.11 8.35 -8.80
C ILE A 227 -4.46 9.73 -8.74
N LEU A 228 -5.20 10.72 -8.26
CA LEU A 228 -4.70 12.06 -7.97
C LEU A 228 -5.02 12.41 -6.53
N GLU A 229 -4.07 12.95 -5.82
CA GLU A 229 -4.22 13.38 -4.43
C GLU A 229 -3.64 14.78 -4.23
N LEU A 230 -4.33 15.56 -3.45
CA LEU A 230 -3.92 16.91 -3.06
C LEU A 230 -4.18 17.09 -1.57
N SER A 231 -3.21 17.58 -0.84
CA SER A 231 -3.40 17.94 0.56
C SER A 231 -2.69 19.23 0.93
N TYR A 232 -3.31 19.98 1.81
CA TYR A 232 -2.74 21.19 2.38
C TYR A 232 -2.87 21.15 3.88
N CYS A 233 -1.78 21.38 4.60
CA CYS A 233 -1.80 21.42 6.04
C CYS A 233 -1.06 22.64 6.62
N ALA A 234 -1.45 22.98 7.84
CA ALA A 234 -0.82 24.01 8.63
C ALA A 234 -0.37 23.44 9.98
N ALA A 235 0.79 23.90 10.45
CA ALA A 235 1.27 23.58 11.78
C ALA A 235 0.41 24.29 12.82
N LEU A 236 -0.22 23.52 13.71
CA LEU A 236 -0.96 24.03 14.88
C LEU A 236 -0.02 24.18 16.08
N ALA A 237 0.95 23.26 16.21
CA ALA A 237 1.98 23.28 17.24
C ALA A 237 3.27 22.64 16.66
N ARG A 238 4.32 22.56 17.48
CA ARG A 238 5.55 21.87 17.10
C ARG A 238 5.25 20.41 16.75
N ASN A 239 5.64 20.00 15.55
CA ASN A 239 5.43 18.64 15.02
C ASN A 239 3.96 18.22 14.84
N PHE A 240 3.01 19.11 15.07
CA PHE A 240 1.58 18.82 14.97
C PHE A 240 0.93 19.66 13.87
N TYR A 241 0.32 18.98 12.90
CA TYR A 241 -0.28 19.57 11.72
C TYR A 241 -1.75 19.16 11.62
N ALA A 242 -2.57 20.06 11.11
CA ALA A 242 -3.93 19.78 10.66
C ALA A 242 -4.09 20.22 9.20
N GLY A 243 -4.85 19.46 8.43
CA GLY A 243 -4.98 19.75 7.00
C GLY A 243 -6.26 19.24 6.38
N VAL A 244 -6.44 19.66 5.15
CA VAL A 244 -7.49 19.21 4.25
C VAL A 244 -6.87 18.37 3.14
N CYS A 245 -7.62 17.40 2.61
CA CYS A 245 -7.17 16.59 1.49
C CYS A 245 -8.31 16.28 0.53
N GLY A 246 -7.94 16.03 -0.71
CA GLY A 246 -8.83 15.58 -1.77
C GLY A 246 -8.20 14.47 -2.58
N THR A 247 -9.02 13.58 -3.11
CA THR A 247 -8.57 12.49 -3.96
C THR A 247 -9.52 12.27 -5.13
N PHE A 248 -8.94 11.89 -6.25
CA PHE A 248 -9.65 11.45 -7.45
C PHE A 248 -9.12 10.06 -7.80
N ASN A 249 -10.00 9.06 -7.87
CA ASN A 249 -9.65 7.67 -8.14
C ASN A 249 -10.53 7.14 -9.28
N TYR A 250 -9.89 6.80 -10.39
CA TYR A 250 -10.51 6.10 -11.50
C TYR A 250 -9.82 4.75 -11.71
N SER A 251 -10.59 3.68 -11.88
CA SER A 251 -10.08 2.35 -12.21
C SER A 251 -10.77 1.80 -13.46
N GLY A 252 -9.99 1.54 -14.49
CA GLY A 252 -10.44 0.85 -15.70
C GLY A 252 -10.09 -0.62 -15.66
N THR A 253 -11.04 -1.51 -15.40
CA THR A 253 -10.78 -2.94 -15.24
C THR A 253 -11.21 -3.73 -16.47
N ARG A 254 -10.31 -4.63 -16.90
CA ARG A 254 -10.56 -5.70 -17.86
C ARG A 254 -10.36 -7.03 -17.18
N TYR A 255 -11.16 -8.02 -17.50
CA TYR A 255 -11.06 -9.37 -16.96
C TYR A 255 -11.42 -10.39 -18.01
N ALA A 256 -10.81 -11.57 -17.90
CA ALA A 256 -11.07 -12.73 -18.74
C ALA A 256 -11.61 -13.87 -17.87
N PRO A 257 -12.25 -14.89 -18.44
CA PRO A 257 -12.55 -16.12 -17.73
C PRO A 257 -11.30 -16.68 -17.04
N SER A 258 -11.45 -17.23 -15.85
CA SER A 258 -10.36 -17.93 -15.17
C SER A 258 -10.04 -19.23 -15.92
N GLY A 259 -8.81 -19.70 -15.85
CA GLY A 259 -8.45 -21.04 -16.36
C GLY A 259 -9.00 -22.19 -15.50
N MET A 260 -10.15 -21.99 -14.86
CA MET A 260 -10.74 -22.96 -13.94
C MET A 260 -11.28 -24.20 -14.68
N THR A 261 -11.80 -24.06 -15.88
CA THR A 261 -12.26 -25.19 -16.67
C THR A 261 -11.17 -26.22 -16.86
N GLU A 262 -9.99 -25.82 -17.33
CA GLU A 262 -8.84 -26.72 -17.49
C GLU A 262 -8.37 -27.35 -16.17
N ARG A 263 -8.58 -26.63 -15.07
CA ARG A 263 -8.26 -27.15 -13.74
C ARG A 263 -9.28 -28.20 -13.29
N LEU A 264 -10.56 -27.99 -13.54
CA LEU A 264 -11.63 -28.94 -13.26
C LEU A 264 -11.46 -30.22 -14.08
N GLU A 265 -11.04 -30.11 -15.32
CA GLU A 265 -10.68 -31.25 -16.19
C GLU A 265 -9.52 -32.07 -15.60
N ARG A 266 -8.48 -31.40 -15.09
CA ARG A 266 -7.37 -32.07 -14.41
C ARG A 266 -7.80 -32.77 -13.13
N ILE A 267 -8.68 -32.14 -12.34
CA ILE A 267 -9.27 -32.75 -11.13
C ILE A 267 -10.10 -33.99 -11.53
N ALA A 268 -10.88 -33.91 -12.60
CA ALA A 268 -11.66 -35.06 -13.08
C ALA A 268 -10.74 -36.23 -13.47
N ALA A 269 -9.65 -35.95 -14.14
CA ALA A 269 -8.65 -36.98 -14.48
C ALA A 269 -8.01 -37.59 -13.23
N ASP A 270 -7.68 -36.79 -12.23
CA ASP A 270 -7.10 -37.25 -10.94
C ASP A 270 -8.11 -38.11 -10.18
N VAL A 271 -9.36 -37.69 -10.06
CA VAL A 271 -10.44 -38.44 -9.42
C VAL A 271 -10.71 -39.77 -10.15
N ALA A 272 -10.70 -39.74 -11.49
CA ALA A 272 -10.83 -40.96 -12.29
C ALA A 272 -9.67 -41.96 -12.09
N ALA A 273 -8.48 -41.43 -11.73
CA ALA A 273 -7.32 -42.26 -11.37
C ALA A 273 -7.31 -42.70 -9.89
N GLY A 274 -8.39 -42.46 -9.14
CA GLY A 274 -8.53 -42.87 -7.74
C GLY A 274 -8.17 -41.78 -6.73
N GLY A 275 -7.96 -40.54 -7.17
CA GLY A 275 -7.77 -39.38 -6.32
C GLY A 275 -9.04 -38.95 -5.59
N ALA A 276 -8.91 -38.18 -4.51
CA ALA A 276 -10.04 -37.74 -3.72
C ALA A 276 -10.77 -36.56 -4.41
N VAL A 277 -12.11 -36.54 -4.31
CA VAL A 277 -12.92 -35.39 -4.69
C VAL A 277 -12.54 -34.22 -3.77
N PRO A 278 -12.24 -33.03 -4.33
CA PRO A 278 -11.86 -31.88 -3.50
C PRO A 278 -13.00 -31.39 -2.63
N ASP A 279 -12.67 -30.87 -1.45
CA ASP A 279 -13.62 -30.31 -0.49
C ASP A 279 -13.87 -28.80 -0.71
N GLY A 280 -14.87 -28.27 -0.01
CA GLY A 280 -15.18 -26.84 0.05
C GLY A 280 -15.58 -26.26 -1.30
N ARG A 281 -15.17 -25.03 -1.57
CA ARG A 281 -15.54 -24.30 -2.80
C ARG A 281 -15.13 -25.05 -4.08
N MET A 282 -14.00 -25.77 -4.04
CA MET A 282 -13.58 -26.57 -5.20
C MET A 282 -14.48 -27.75 -5.47
N GLY A 283 -14.91 -28.45 -4.44
CA GLY A 283 -15.88 -29.53 -4.60
C GLY A 283 -17.21 -29.03 -5.19
N GLU A 284 -17.68 -27.86 -4.73
CA GLU A 284 -18.85 -27.21 -5.31
C GLU A 284 -18.66 -26.91 -6.81
N LEU A 285 -17.52 -26.30 -7.18
CA LEU A 285 -17.22 -25.99 -8.59
C LEU A 285 -17.06 -27.26 -9.43
N TYR A 286 -16.44 -28.27 -8.88
CA TYR A 286 -16.28 -29.58 -9.54
C TYR A 286 -17.62 -30.25 -9.77
N THR A 287 -18.52 -30.22 -8.79
CA THR A 287 -19.89 -30.74 -8.94
C THR A 287 -20.66 -29.99 -10.02
N LEU A 288 -20.62 -28.64 -10.00
CA LEU A 288 -21.25 -27.82 -11.04
C LEU A 288 -20.70 -28.14 -12.43
N TRP A 289 -19.41 -28.43 -12.54
CA TRP A 289 -18.77 -28.76 -13.80
C TRP A 289 -19.20 -30.14 -14.30
N LEU A 290 -19.27 -31.14 -13.42
CA LEU A 290 -19.78 -32.47 -13.75
C LEU A 290 -21.24 -32.44 -14.23
N GLU A 291 -22.05 -31.56 -13.63
CA GLU A 291 -23.44 -31.35 -14.01
C GLU A 291 -23.60 -30.50 -15.29
N GLY A 292 -22.51 -30.06 -15.92
CA GLY A 292 -22.56 -29.14 -17.06
C GLY A 292 -23.10 -27.73 -16.74
N ARG A 293 -23.14 -27.36 -15.46
CA ARG A 293 -23.67 -26.09 -14.93
C ARG A 293 -22.60 -25.06 -14.57
N TYR A 294 -21.33 -25.43 -14.68
CA TYR A 294 -20.24 -24.47 -14.44
C TYR A 294 -20.18 -23.43 -15.57
N ASP A 295 -20.32 -22.17 -15.20
CA ASP A 295 -20.23 -21.02 -16.11
C ASP A 295 -19.25 -20.00 -15.52
N PRO A 296 -18.06 -19.79 -16.16
CA PRO A 296 -17.07 -18.82 -15.68
C PRO A 296 -17.66 -17.43 -15.44
N ALA A 297 -18.61 -16.99 -16.25
CA ALA A 297 -19.25 -15.69 -16.10
C ALA A 297 -20.05 -15.55 -14.79
N ARG A 298 -20.45 -16.66 -14.19
CA ARG A 298 -21.22 -16.68 -12.94
C ARG A 298 -20.41 -17.14 -11.73
N GLN A 299 -19.44 -18.03 -11.91
CA GLN A 299 -18.70 -18.63 -10.82
C GLN A 299 -17.34 -18.01 -10.58
N ASP A 300 -16.72 -17.40 -11.59
CA ASP A 300 -15.42 -16.74 -11.44
C ASP A 300 -15.50 -15.57 -10.45
N PRO A 301 -14.49 -15.37 -9.60
CA PRO A 301 -14.58 -14.48 -8.44
C PRO A 301 -15.01 -13.05 -8.76
N PHE A 302 -14.42 -12.43 -9.78
CA PHE A 302 -14.75 -11.04 -10.15
C PHE A 302 -16.05 -10.95 -10.92
N SER A 303 -16.27 -11.85 -11.87
CA SER A 303 -17.52 -11.93 -12.66
C SER A 303 -18.72 -12.12 -11.74
N ASN A 304 -18.64 -13.06 -10.80
CA ASN A 304 -19.66 -13.30 -9.79
C ASN A 304 -19.88 -12.08 -8.89
N TYR A 305 -18.78 -11.46 -8.41
CA TYR A 305 -18.86 -10.28 -7.56
C TYR A 305 -19.60 -9.12 -8.25
N ILE A 306 -19.23 -8.79 -9.49
CA ILE A 306 -19.87 -7.72 -10.27
C ILE A 306 -21.33 -8.05 -10.55
N ALA A 307 -21.65 -9.29 -10.92
CA ALA A 307 -23.02 -9.72 -11.16
C ALA A 307 -23.88 -9.66 -9.89
N ALA A 308 -23.34 -10.09 -8.74
CA ALA A 308 -24.05 -10.10 -7.47
C ALA A 308 -24.25 -8.70 -6.87
N THR A 309 -23.28 -7.79 -7.05
CA THR A 309 -23.32 -6.45 -6.42
C THR A 309 -23.85 -5.36 -7.32
N GLY A 310 -23.92 -5.60 -8.63
CA GLY A 310 -24.24 -4.59 -9.64
C GLY A 310 -23.21 -3.46 -9.73
N GLU A 311 -22.00 -3.67 -9.18
CA GLU A 311 -20.94 -2.66 -9.22
C GLU A 311 -20.37 -2.48 -10.62
N ARG A 312 -19.82 -1.30 -10.87
CA ARG A 312 -19.16 -1.01 -12.13
C ARG A 312 -17.74 -1.58 -12.15
N ALA A 313 -17.35 -2.21 -13.25
CA ALA A 313 -15.97 -2.61 -13.48
C ALA A 313 -15.04 -1.40 -13.72
N ARG A 314 -15.61 -0.21 -13.96
CA ARG A 314 -14.87 1.04 -14.17
C ARG A 314 -15.41 2.13 -13.23
N PRO A 315 -15.14 2.01 -11.93
CA PRO A 315 -15.60 2.98 -10.95
C PRO A 315 -14.75 4.25 -11.00
N LEU A 316 -15.43 5.38 -10.77
CA LEU A 316 -14.84 6.68 -10.49
C LEU A 316 -15.33 7.13 -9.11
N ASN A 317 -14.39 7.51 -8.24
CA ASN A 317 -14.69 8.05 -6.92
C ASN A 317 -13.82 9.27 -6.65
N THR A 318 -14.45 10.35 -6.23
CA THR A 318 -13.77 11.57 -5.79
C THR A 318 -14.15 11.84 -4.35
N GLY A 319 -13.17 12.07 -3.51
CA GLY A 319 -13.36 12.29 -2.08
C GLY A 319 -12.66 13.55 -1.59
N ALA A 320 -13.18 14.09 -0.52
CA ALA A 320 -12.55 15.18 0.24
C ALA A 320 -12.52 14.82 1.72
N GLY A 321 -11.54 15.33 2.45
CA GLY A 321 -11.36 14.96 3.84
C GLY A 321 -10.48 15.92 4.62
N LEU A 322 -10.31 15.56 5.89
CA LEU A 322 -9.47 16.26 6.85
C LEU A 322 -8.43 15.29 7.41
N PHE A 323 -7.33 15.78 7.92
CA PHE A 323 -6.36 14.97 8.64
C PHE A 323 -5.66 15.74 9.74
N LEU A 324 -5.20 14.99 10.74
CA LEU A 324 -4.29 15.41 11.77
C LEU A 324 -3.01 14.58 11.67
N GLN A 325 -1.87 15.22 11.84
CA GLN A 325 -0.57 14.55 11.75
C GLN A 325 0.34 15.05 12.86
N TYR A 326 0.98 14.12 13.54
CA TYR A 326 2.10 14.39 14.43
C TYR A 326 3.34 13.69 13.89
N ASP A 327 4.44 14.41 13.69
CA ASP A 327 5.69 13.84 13.17
C ASP A 327 6.88 14.39 13.95
N SER A 328 7.49 13.54 14.76
CA SER A 328 8.70 13.84 15.53
C SER A 328 9.88 12.95 15.15
N ARG A 329 9.80 12.28 14.00
CA ARG A 329 10.89 11.45 13.48
C ARG A 329 12.14 12.29 13.22
N ASP A 330 13.29 11.69 13.45
CA ASP A 330 14.59 12.33 13.15
C ASP A 330 14.89 12.36 11.64
N LEU A 331 14.40 11.40 10.89
CA LEU A 331 14.47 11.31 9.42
C LEU A 331 13.20 10.66 8.89
N THR A 332 12.66 11.19 7.80
CA THR A 332 11.42 10.68 7.21
C THR A 332 11.60 9.29 6.59
N TYR A 333 12.72 9.04 5.90
CA TYR A 333 12.92 7.80 5.13
C TYR A 333 13.56 6.64 5.87
N ASN A 334 14.29 6.92 6.94
CA ASN A 334 15.00 5.91 7.73
C ASN A 334 15.10 6.40 9.17
N ALA A 335 13.93 6.49 9.78
CA ALA A 335 13.80 6.96 11.15
C ALA A 335 14.54 6.05 12.13
N SER A 336 15.27 6.65 13.07
CA SER A 336 15.91 5.93 14.15
C SER A 336 15.36 6.25 15.52
N LYS A 337 14.60 7.33 15.63
CA LYS A 337 13.86 7.75 16.84
C LYS A 337 12.70 8.64 16.44
N GLY A 338 11.68 8.65 17.29
CA GLY A 338 10.52 9.52 17.15
C GLY A 338 9.24 8.76 16.89
N LEU A 339 8.19 9.51 16.63
CA LEU A 339 6.83 9.03 16.41
C LEU A 339 6.25 9.72 15.18
N PHE A 340 5.58 8.94 14.36
CA PHE A 340 4.66 9.42 13.33
C PHE A 340 3.26 8.92 13.65
N LEU A 341 2.31 9.84 13.73
CA LEU A 341 0.88 9.53 13.89
C LEU A 341 0.11 10.36 12.87
N LYS A 342 -0.63 9.70 12.02
CA LYS A 342 -1.55 10.36 11.09
C LYS A 342 -2.93 9.76 11.20
N VAL A 343 -3.89 10.65 11.31
CA VAL A 343 -5.32 10.36 11.39
C VAL A 343 -6.01 11.13 10.27
N GLN A 344 -6.75 10.46 9.36
CA GLN A 344 -7.36 11.13 8.22
C GLN A 344 -8.83 10.69 7.94
N GLY A 345 -9.92 11.57 7.66
CA GLY A 345 -11.29 11.46 7.23
C GLY A 345 -11.56 11.85 5.79
N MET A 346 -11.96 10.85 5.08
CA MET A 346 -12.38 11.04 3.71
C MET A 346 -13.88 10.78 3.57
N TRP A 347 -14.57 11.64 2.90
CA TRP A 347 -15.93 11.46 2.46
C TRP A 347 -15.98 11.41 0.93
N TYR A 348 -16.63 10.40 0.40
CA TYR A 348 -16.84 10.18 -1.03
C TYR A 348 -18.33 10.38 -1.34
N PRO A 349 -18.72 11.59 -1.76
CA PRO A 349 -20.12 11.89 -2.04
C PRO A 349 -20.58 11.21 -3.34
N ARG A 350 -21.84 10.82 -3.36
CA ARG A 350 -22.47 10.18 -4.52
C ARG A 350 -22.38 11.00 -5.80
N LEU A 351 -22.39 12.34 -5.68
CA LEU A 351 -22.42 13.27 -6.82
C LEU A 351 -21.07 13.45 -7.53
N LEU A 352 -19.95 13.15 -6.87
CA LEU A 352 -18.59 13.31 -7.43
C LEU A 352 -17.98 11.98 -7.92
N GLY A 353 -18.82 11.08 -8.39
CA GLY A 353 -18.38 9.79 -8.91
C GLY A 353 -19.39 9.21 -9.88
N ASN A 354 -19.10 8.03 -10.41
CA ASN A 354 -20.00 7.31 -11.33
C ASN A 354 -20.63 6.07 -10.72
N THR A 355 -20.35 5.76 -9.45
CA THR A 355 -20.78 4.53 -8.80
C THR A 355 -22.18 4.61 -8.22
N GLY A 356 -22.74 5.83 -8.06
CA GLY A 356 -24.01 6.05 -7.37
C GLY A 356 -23.96 5.75 -5.87
N ARG A 357 -22.75 5.58 -5.31
CA ARG A 357 -22.50 5.18 -3.92
C ARG A 357 -21.94 6.34 -3.11
N GLU A 358 -22.25 6.35 -1.84
CA GLU A 358 -21.71 7.27 -0.86
C GLU A 358 -21.08 6.48 0.28
N PHE A 359 -19.90 6.88 0.69
CA PHE A 359 -19.16 6.19 1.74
C PHE A 359 -18.11 7.10 2.38
N GLY A 360 -17.73 6.74 3.59
CA GLY A 360 -16.60 7.32 4.28
C GLY A 360 -15.43 6.35 4.30
N ARG A 361 -14.24 6.89 4.50
CA ARG A 361 -13.03 6.12 4.75
C ARG A 361 -12.25 6.74 5.88
N VAL A 362 -11.80 5.91 6.79
CA VAL A 362 -11.08 6.30 8.00
C VAL A 362 -9.80 5.48 8.10
N THR A 363 -8.61 6.16 8.27
CA THR A 363 -7.34 5.47 8.42
C THR A 363 -6.48 6.01 9.55
N LEU A 364 -5.70 5.15 10.18
CA LEU A 364 -4.68 5.42 11.18
C LEU A 364 -3.35 4.87 10.72
N THR A 365 -2.35 5.70 10.76
CA THR A 365 -0.95 5.27 10.68
C THR A 365 -0.25 5.68 11.97
N PHE A 366 0.40 4.74 12.61
CA PHE A 366 1.19 4.97 13.82
C PHE A 366 2.51 4.23 13.69
N ASP A 367 3.61 4.98 13.58
CA ASP A 367 4.96 4.45 13.52
C ASP A 367 5.75 4.97 14.72
N TRP A 368 6.43 4.07 15.39
CA TRP A 368 7.28 4.40 16.53
C TRP A 368 8.66 3.81 16.37
N TYR A 369 9.69 4.65 16.63
CA TYR A 369 11.09 4.31 16.43
C TYR A 369 11.90 4.59 17.69
N ARG A 370 12.71 3.63 18.09
CA ARG A 370 13.59 3.75 19.25
C ARG A 370 14.96 3.11 19.00
N ARG A 371 16.00 3.86 19.26
CA ARG A 371 17.35 3.30 19.33
C ARG A 371 17.48 2.46 20.59
N LEU A 372 17.91 1.21 20.46
CA LEU A 372 18.13 0.29 21.57
C LEU A 372 19.58 0.30 22.03
N TRP A 373 20.48 0.04 21.09
CA TRP A 373 21.93 0.08 21.29
C TRP A 373 22.63 0.57 20.01
N LYS A 374 23.98 0.51 19.99
CA LYS A 374 24.75 1.01 18.85
C LYS A 374 24.36 0.29 17.55
N GLY A 375 23.80 1.04 16.61
CA GLY A 375 23.37 0.52 15.30
C GLY A 375 22.04 -0.21 15.31
N ALA A 376 21.37 -0.40 16.46
CA ALA A 376 20.07 -1.07 16.56
C ALA A 376 18.93 -0.07 16.69
N VAL A 377 17.89 -0.27 15.90
CA VAL A 377 16.63 0.47 15.94
C VAL A 377 15.48 -0.51 16.02
N LEU A 378 14.61 -0.34 17.00
CA LEU A 378 13.30 -0.97 17.06
C LEU A 378 12.32 -0.05 16.39
N ALA A 379 11.60 -0.58 15.40
CA ALA A 379 10.54 0.12 14.67
C ALA A 379 9.24 -0.65 14.81
N CYS A 380 8.16 0.05 15.15
CA CYS A 380 6.81 -0.52 15.27
C CYS A 380 5.89 0.26 14.35
N ASP A 381 5.05 -0.44 13.60
CA ASP A 381 4.01 0.12 12.73
C ASP A 381 2.66 -0.48 13.10
N LEU A 382 1.66 0.37 13.23
CA LEU A 382 0.26 0.00 13.35
C LEU A 382 -0.53 0.77 12.29
N TYR A 383 -1.27 0.05 11.49
CA TYR A 383 -2.08 0.62 10.43
C TYR A 383 -3.50 0.08 10.49
N VAL A 384 -4.46 0.98 10.39
CA VAL A 384 -5.88 0.66 10.28
C VAL A 384 -6.47 1.40 9.09
N ASP A 385 -7.25 0.72 8.28
CA ASP A 385 -8.02 1.26 7.15
C ASP A 385 -9.45 0.75 7.25
N ALA A 386 -10.40 1.66 7.42
CA ALA A 386 -11.79 1.30 7.65
C ALA A 386 -12.73 2.11 6.75
N MET A 387 -13.52 1.44 5.95
CA MET A 387 -14.56 2.03 5.12
C MET A 387 -15.92 1.86 5.75
N LEU A 388 -16.72 2.92 5.68
CA LEU A 388 -18.07 3.03 6.23
C LEU A 388 -19.05 3.16 5.06
N GLY A 389 -20.16 2.47 5.11
CA GLY A 389 -21.16 2.50 4.03
C GLY A 389 -20.85 1.50 2.91
N ASN A 390 -21.09 1.91 1.67
CA ASN A 390 -20.94 1.06 0.48
C ASN A 390 -19.79 1.53 -0.42
N PRO A 391 -18.53 1.27 -0.05
CA PRO A 391 -17.38 1.64 -0.88
C PRO A 391 -17.34 0.85 -2.19
N SER A 392 -16.67 1.42 -3.19
CA SER A 392 -16.34 0.71 -4.43
C SER A 392 -15.29 -0.37 -4.18
N TRP A 393 -15.46 -1.50 -4.84
CA TRP A 393 -14.62 -2.69 -4.68
C TRP A 393 -13.10 -2.44 -4.86
N HIS A 394 -12.72 -1.54 -5.78
CA HIS A 394 -11.32 -1.25 -6.06
C HIS A 394 -10.64 -0.46 -4.93
N LEU A 395 -11.42 0.27 -4.12
CA LEU A 395 -10.93 0.99 -2.94
C LEU A 395 -10.84 0.12 -1.69
N TYR A 396 -11.36 -1.11 -1.70
CA TYR A 396 -11.27 -1.99 -0.53
C TYR A 396 -9.84 -2.13 -0.05
N ALA A 397 -9.68 -2.12 1.27
CA ALA A 397 -8.40 -2.29 1.90
C ALA A 397 -7.79 -3.66 1.56
N LYS A 398 -6.53 -3.66 1.15
CA LYS A 398 -5.79 -4.83 0.67
C LYS A 398 -4.71 -5.20 1.66
N LEU A 399 -4.64 -6.46 2.03
CA LEU A 399 -3.57 -7.00 2.87
C LEU A 399 -2.46 -7.55 1.97
N GLY A 400 -1.21 -7.35 2.37
CA GLY A 400 -0.03 -7.78 1.63
C GLY A 400 0.71 -6.62 0.97
N GLY A 401 1.74 -6.96 0.22
CA GLY A 401 2.57 -6.02 -0.54
C GLY A 401 3.96 -5.78 0.05
N GLU A 402 4.59 -4.70 -0.36
CA GLU A 402 6.00 -4.46 -0.07
C GLU A 402 6.26 -3.82 1.32
N MET A 403 5.27 -3.16 1.91
CA MET A 403 5.43 -2.41 3.16
C MET A 403 4.92 -3.19 4.37
N ARG A 404 3.69 -3.68 4.30
CA ARG A 404 3.01 -4.38 5.40
C ARG A 404 2.64 -5.78 5.00
N MET A 405 2.67 -6.71 5.95
CA MET A 405 2.35 -8.11 5.71
C MET A 405 3.16 -8.70 4.52
N ARG A 406 4.45 -8.35 4.46
CA ARG A 406 5.40 -8.82 3.44
C ARG A 406 5.44 -10.35 3.42
N GLY A 407 5.27 -10.96 2.25
CA GLY A 407 5.11 -12.41 2.09
C GLY A 407 3.74 -12.79 1.56
N TYR A 408 2.73 -11.92 1.69
CA TYR A 408 1.42 -12.11 1.07
C TYR A 408 1.32 -11.35 -0.24
N TYR A 409 0.67 -11.95 -1.24
CA TYR A 409 0.28 -11.28 -2.48
C TYR A 409 -0.68 -10.13 -2.15
N GLU A 410 -0.40 -8.93 -2.63
CA GLU A 410 -1.22 -7.74 -2.36
C GLU A 410 -2.65 -7.91 -2.90
N GLY A 411 -3.62 -7.80 -2.00
CA GLY A 411 -5.03 -7.91 -2.35
C GLY A 411 -5.57 -9.33 -2.49
N ARG A 412 -4.79 -10.39 -2.14
CA ARG A 412 -5.34 -11.72 -1.95
C ARG A 412 -6.44 -11.70 -0.89
N TYR A 413 -6.19 -10.99 0.20
CA TYR A 413 -7.17 -10.69 1.23
C TYR A 413 -7.54 -9.22 1.11
N ARG A 414 -8.79 -8.93 0.81
CA ARG A 414 -9.33 -7.57 0.73
C ARG A 414 -10.72 -7.50 1.32
N ASP A 415 -11.03 -6.41 2.00
CA ASP A 415 -12.35 -6.17 2.56
C ASP A 415 -12.52 -4.66 2.86
N LYS A 416 -13.68 -4.29 3.40
CA LYS A 416 -13.97 -2.91 3.82
C LYS A 416 -13.05 -2.39 4.92
N ARG A 417 -12.44 -3.27 5.71
CA ARG A 417 -11.59 -2.91 6.84
C ARG A 417 -10.35 -3.76 6.88
N LEU A 418 -9.25 -3.16 7.25
CA LEU A 418 -7.93 -3.79 7.43
C LEU A 418 -7.31 -3.26 8.71
N GLY A 419 -6.70 -4.14 9.49
CA GLY A 419 -5.80 -3.78 10.56
C GLY A 419 -4.51 -4.56 10.41
N THR A 420 -3.36 -3.91 10.55
CA THR A 420 -2.04 -4.54 10.55
C THR A 420 -1.18 -3.97 11.66
N ALA A 421 -0.37 -4.82 12.26
CA ALA A 421 0.67 -4.41 13.19
C ALA A 421 1.95 -5.15 12.86
N GLN A 422 3.09 -4.47 12.90
CA GLN A 422 4.39 -5.11 12.70
C GLN A 422 5.46 -4.49 13.59
N VAL A 423 6.44 -5.31 13.93
CA VAL A 423 7.62 -4.91 14.70
C VAL A 423 8.85 -5.34 13.91
N GLU A 424 9.79 -4.43 13.74
CA GLU A 424 11.00 -4.61 12.96
C GLU A 424 12.22 -4.22 13.79
N LEU A 425 13.20 -5.11 13.87
CA LEU A 425 14.52 -4.83 14.45
C LEU A 425 15.50 -4.60 13.33
N ARG A 426 15.99 -3.38 13.22
CA ARG A 426 17.02 -2.95 12.25
C ARG A 426 18.36 -2.89 12.93
N GLN A 427 19.36 -3.65 12.46
CA GLN A 427 20.71 -3.65 12.99
C GLN A 427 21.72 -3.25 11.93
N ARG A 428 22.40 -2.11 12.11
CA ARG A 428 23.59 -1.77 11.33
C ARG A 428 24.74 -2.63 11.81
N ILE A 429 25.33 -3.40 10.90
CA ILE A 429 26.43 -4.32 11.21
C ILE A 429 27.77 -3.66 10.94
N TYR A 430 27.96 -3.12 9.74
CA TYR A 430 29.22 -2.55 9.32
C TYR A 430 29.01 -1.40 8.33
N ARG A 431 29.55 -0.22 8.63
CA ARG A 431 29.47 0.99 7.78
C ARG A 431 28.04 1.25 7.24
N ARG A 432 27.82 0.90 5.97
CA ARG A 432 26.55 1.09 5.22
C ARG A 432 25.70 -0.17 5.15
N HIS A 433 26.11 -1.25 5.82
CA HIS A 433 25.48 -2.56 5.76
C HIS A 433 24.68 -2.84 7.03
N GLY A 434 23.45 -3.31 6.88
CA GLY A 434 22.57 -3.68 7.97
C GLY A 434 21.75 -4.93 7.67
N LEU A 435 21.24 -5.53 8.72
CA LEU A 435 20.24 -6.60 8.66
C LEU A 435 18.98 -6.15 9.37
N VAL A 436 17.88 -6.74 8.95
CA VAL A 436 16.55 -6.48 9.49
C VAL A 436 15.84 -7.80 9.71
N GLY A 437 15.12 -7.93 10.83
CA GLY A 437 14.18 -8.99 11.08
C GLY A 437 12.86 -8.41 11.52
N TRP A 438 11.73 -8.98 11.09
CA TRP A 438 10.42 -8.52 11.48
C TRP A 438 9.43 -9.65 11.72
N ILE A 439 8.43 -9.31 12.49
CA ILE A 439 7.20 -10.08 12.67
C ILE A 439 6.00 -9.14 12.49
N GLY A 440 4.91 -9.66 11.97
CA GLY A 440 3.69 -8.88 11.79
C GLY A 440 2.44 -9.74 11.84
N ALA A 441 1.33 -9.09 12.06
CA ALA A 441 0.00 -9.68 12.04
C ALA A 441 -0.98 -8.70 11.38
N GLY A 442 -2.00 -9.25 10.72
CA GLY A 442 -3.02 -8.43 10.08
C GLY A 442 -4.27 -9.21 9.76
N GLN A 443 -5.35 -8.49 9.57
CA GLN A 443 -6.66 -9.07 9.26
C GLN A 443 -7.48 -8.11 8.42
N VAL A 444 -8.29 -8.67 7.51
CA VAL A 444 -9.36 -7.95 6.82
C VAL A 444 -10.71 -8.41 7.35
N TRP A 445 -11.68 -7.47 7.43
CA TRP A 445 -13.07 -7.77 7.84
C TRP A 445 -14.03 -6.70 7.30
N GLY A 446 -15.34 -6.95 7.40
CA GLY A 446 -16.38 -5.99 6.98
C GLY A 446 -17.50 -6.60 6.19
N THR A 447 -17.22 -7.57 5.31
CA THR A 447 -18.25 -8.49 4.74
C THR A 447 -18.68 -9.54 5.77
N GLY A 448 -17.78 -9.86 6.73
CA GLY A 448 -18.06 -10.66 7.91
C GLY A 448 -17.57 -9.96 9.18
N PRO A 449 -17.92 -10.49 10.37
CA PRO A 449 -17.48 -9.94 11.64
C PRO A 449 -15.98 -10.12 11.83
N PHE A 450 -15.38 -9.28 12.68
CA PHE A 450 -14.02 -9.48 13.16
C PHE A 450 -13.94 -10.79 13.97
N ARG A 451 -12.97 -11.64 13.63
CA ARG A 451 -12.71 -12.90 14.34
C ARG A 451 -11.21 -13.08 14.53
N TRP A 452 -10.73 -13.24 15.74
CA TRP A 452 -9.31 -13.44 16.03
C TRP A 452 -8.70 -14.64 15.27
N GLY A 453 -9.48 -15.69 15.01
CA GLY A 453 -9.05 -16.85 14.22
C GLY A 453 -8.74 -16.56 12.76
N ASN A 454 -9.14 -15.40 12.23
CA ASN A 454 -8.85 -14.95 10.87
C ASN A 454 -7.58 -14.08 10.79
N THR A 455 -6.88 -13.90 11.90
CA THR A 455 -5.65 -13.12 11.92
C THR A 455 -4.54 -13.87 11.20
N LEU A 456 -3.96 -13.23 10.21
CA LEU A 456 -2.84 -13.72 9.43
C LEU A 456 -1.55 -13.20 10.06
N SER A 457 -0.50 -14.02 10.05
CA SER A 457 0.82 -13.65 10.56
C SER A 457 1.87 -13.72 9.47
N ASN A 458 2.88 -12.86 9.57
CA ASN A 458 4.05 -12.94 8.73
C ASN A 458 5.33 -12.69 9.55
N PHE A 459 6.43 -13.15 9.02
CA PHE A 459 7.76 -12.81 9.49
C PHE A 459 8.74 -12.80 8.32
N GLY A 460 9.92 -12.28 8.55
CA GLY A 460 10.94 -12.28 7.53
C GLY A 460 12.25 -11.67 7.99
N CYS A 461 13.19 -11.69 7.09
CA CYS A 461 14.48 -11.06 7.27
C CYS A 461 14.89 -10.33 6.00
N GLY A 462 15.77 -9.35 6.16
CA GLY A 462 16.21 -8.54 5.05
C GLY A 462 17.60 -7.95 5.26
N TYR A 463 18.19 -7.55 4.14
CA TYR A 463 19.46 -6.86 4.11
C TYR A 463 19.23 -5.41 3.71
N ARG A 464 20.04 -4.50 4.28
CA ARG A 464 20.02 -3.06 4.01
C ARG A 464 21.39 -2.59 3.56
N PHE A 465 21.38 -1.80 2.49
CA PHE A 465 22.56 -1.09 2.05
C PHE A 465 22.26 0.41 1.95
N GLU A 466 22.87 1.21 2.82
CA GLU A 466 22.73 2.67 2.78
C GLU A 466 23.58 3.24 1.63
N PHE A 467 22.97 3.50 0.49
CA PHE A 467 23.69 4.02 -0.68
C PHE A 467 23.87 5.55 -0.61
N LYS A 468 22.93 6.26 0.02
CA LYS A 468 22.99 7.68 0.36
C LYS A 468 22.55 7.85 1.80
N LYS A 469 23.00 8.90 2.50
CA LYS A 469 22.62 9.16 3.89
C LYS A 469 21.10 9.19 4.05
N GLY A 470 20.58 8.26 4.85
CA GLY A 470 19.15 8.11 5.10
C GLY A 470 18.37 7.38 3.99
N MET A 471 19.00 6.91 2.92
CA MET A 471 18.35 6.16 1.85
C MET A 471 18.94 4.75 1.73
N ASN A 472 18.11 3.75 1.92
CA ASN A 472 18.50 2.35 1.89
C ASN A 472 17.99 1.65 0.63
N ILE A 473 18.85 0.77 0.09
CA ILE A 473 18.41 -0.33 -0.76
C ILE A 473 18.11 -1.49 0.17
N ARG A 474 16.96 -2.11 0.02
CA ARG A 474 16.54 -3.27 0.79
C ARG A 474 16.36 -4.51 -0.08
N LEU A 475 16.74 -5.65 0.49
CA LEU A 475 16.46 -6.98 0.00
C LEU A 475 15.73 -7.69 1.13
N ASP A 476 14.45 -7.98 0.94
CA ASP A 476 13.60 -8.61 1.95
C ASP A 476 13.12 -9.98 1.45
N TYR A 477 13.06 -10.93 2.37
CA TYR A 477 12.37 -12.19 2.13
C TYR A 477 11.37 -12.41 3.26
N GLY A 478 10.08 -12.39 2.90
CA GLY A 478 8.96 -12.52 3.81
C GLY A 478 8.24 -13.86 3.64
N TRP A 479 7.78 -14.42 4.75
CA TRP A 479 6.92 -15.60 4.81
C TRP A 479 5.60 -15.25 5.46
N GLY A 480 4.51 -15.72 4.87
CA GLY A 480 3.16 -15.63 5.40
C GLY A 480 2.53 -17.02 5.63
N ASP A 481 1.28 -17.03 6.04
CA ASP A 481 0.44 -18.24 6.24
C ASP A 481 1.02 -19.27 7.25
N PHE A 482 1.73 -18.78 8.27
CA PHE A 482 2.15 -19.62 9.38
C PHE A 482 0.94 -19.96 10.25
N GLY A 483 0.51 -21.22 10.18
CA GLY A 483 -0.57 -21.75 11.00
C GLY A 483 -1.89 -22.00 10.27
N ASN A 484 -2.08 -21.54 9.06
CA ASN A 484 -3.25 -21.90 8.27
C ASN A 484 -3.06 -23.28 7.62
N ARG A 485 -3.43 -24.35 8.37
CA ARG A 485 -3.29 -25.75 7.93
C ARG A 485 -4.31 -26.16 6.88
N ASN A 486 -5.32 -25.34 6.63
CA ASN A 486 -6.50 -25.69 5.85
C ASN A 486 -6.64 -24.85 4.57
N LEU A 487 -5.55 -24.62 3.83
CA LEU A 487 -5.66 -24.13 2.47
C LEU A 487 -5.85 -25.32 1.51
N PRO A 488 -7.07 -25.60 1.04
CA PRO A 488 -7.35 -26.86 0.32
C PRO A 488 -6.63 -26.99 -1.02
N TRP A 489 -6.07 -25.91 -1.56
CA TRP A 489 -5.64 -25.88 -2.95
C TRP A 489 -4.23 -25.45 -3.24
N ASP A 490 -3.76 -24.46 -2.51
CA ASP A 490 -2.43 -23.94 -2.63
C ASP A 490 -1.68 -24.21 -1.33
N ARG A 491 -1.15 -25.44 -1.22
CA ARG A 491 -0.26 -25.83 -0.12
C ARG A 491 1.06 -25.04 -0.12
N LYS A 492 1.24 -24.15 -1.08
CA LYS A 492 2.37 -23.23 -1.12
C LYS A 492 2.11 -22.15 -0.09
N ARG A 493 2.95 -22.11 0.93
CA ARG A 493 3.03 -20.99 1.87
C ARG A 493 3.26 -19.72 1.08
N SER A 494 2.56 -18.66 1.44
CA SER A 494 2.83 -17.35 0.87
C SER A 494 4.24 -16.92 1.21
N SER A 495 5.05 -16.60 0.23
CA SER A 495 6.38 -16.02 0.42
C SER A 495 6.68 -15.04 -0.69
N ALA A 496 7.41 -13.98 -0.37
CA ALA A 496 7.80 -12.97 -1.33
C ALA A 496 9.24 -12.54 -1.11
N PHE A 497 9.95 -12.40 -2.22
CA PHE A 497 11.23 -11.70 -2.28
C PHE A 497 11.01 -10.31 -2.84
N LEU A 498 11.60 -9.31 -2.19
CA LEU A 498 11.43 -7.89 -2.51
C LEU A 498 12.81 -7.24 -2.62
N PHE A 499 12.99 -6.47 -3.68
CA PHE A 499 14.16 -5.62 -3.90
C PHE A 499 13.71 -4.22 -4.25
N THR A 500 13.97 -3.25 -3.37
CA THR A 500 13.50 -1.87 -3.55
C THR A 500 14.40 -0.85 -2.86
N ALA A 501 14.28 0.41 -3.24
CA ALA A 501 15.08 1.51 -2.70
C ALA A 501 14.26 2.37 -1.71
N SER A 502 13.78 1.77 -0.61
CA SER A 502 13.05 2.45 0.47
C SER A 502 13.05 1.61 1.73
N GLU A 503 12.66 2.15 2.89
CA GLU A 503 12.27 1.34 4.05
C GLU A 503 10.80 0.91 3.97
N ALA A 504 10.41 -0.03 4.83
CA ALA A 504 9.04 -0.53 4.83
C ALA A 504 8.05 0.46 5.44
N PHE A 505 8.50 1.27 6.43
CA PHE A 505 7.73 2.32 7.10
C PHE A 505 8.67 3.24 7.86
#